data_8ec21a3782b67ea68c95e8875b053a59
#
_entry.id   8ec21a3782b67ea68c95e8875b053a59
#
_cell.length_a   1.000
_cell.length_b   1.000
_cell.length_c   1.000
_cell.angle_alpha   90.00
_cell.angle_beta   90.00
_cell.angle_gamma   90.00
#
_symmetry.space_group_name_H-M   'P 1'
#
loop_
_entity.id
_entity.type
_entity.pdbx_description
1 polymer ?
#
loop_
_entity_poly.entity_id
_entity_poly.type
_entity_poly.pdbx_seq_one_letter_code
_entity_poly.pdbx_strand_id
1 'polypeptide(L)'
;MNKEELNKIKQKALEEHIPIIMDDTLEVIAKYLTKIKPEKILEIGTAVGYSAMCFSEYLSESGKIDTIERDTDRIIEAKENIKKVGVEEKINIYEGDAVEILPTLNEKYDVVFIDAAKGKYPFFLKEALR
;
A
#
# COMPACT_ATOMS: atom_id res chain seq x y z
N MET A 1 -1.38 11.35 -10.37
CA MET A 1 -2.28 10.24 -9.99
C MET A 1 -3.67 10.49 -10.52
N ASN A 2 -4.26 9.49 -11.12
CA ASN A 2 -5.64 9.61 -11.64
C ASN A 2 -6.62 9.31 -10.52
N LYS A 3 -7.15 10.35 -9.88
CA LYS A 3 -8.02 10.18 -8.73
C LYS A 3 -9.40 9.64 -9.08
N GLU A 4 -9.83 9.87 -10.32
CA GLU A 4 -11.10 9.32 -10.76
C GLU A 4 -11.02 7.80 -10.84
N GLU A 5 -9.92 7.28 -11.39
CA GLU A 5 -9.71 5.84 -11.44
C GLU A 5 -9.54 5.26 -10.03
N LEU A 6 -8.84 5.99 -9.17
CA LEU A 6 -8.67 5.54 -7.79
C LEU A 6 -10.02 5.38 -7.11
N ASN A 7 -10.93 6.33 -7.31
CA ASN A 7 -12.25 6.25 -6.71
C ASN A 7 -13.06 5.09 -7.28
N LYS A 8 -12.93 4.82 -8.58
CA LYS A 8 -13.60 3.67 -9.18
C LYS A 8 -13.13 2.36 -8.56
N ILE A 9 -11.83 2.26 -8.32
CA ILE A 9 -11.26 1.07 -7.70
C ILE A 9 -11.80 0.92 -6.28
N LYS A 10 -11.89 2.02 -5.54
CA LYS A 10 -12.46 2.00 -4.19
C LYS A 10 -13.90 1.51 -4.21
N GLN A 11 -14.72 2.06 -5.10
CA GLN A 11 -16.13 1.70 -5.17
C GLN A 11 -16.31 0.23 -5.56
N LYS A 12 -15.51 -0.24 -6.50
CA LYS A 12 -15.59 -1.64 -6.91
C LYS A 12 -15.24 -2.56 -5.75
N ALA A 13 -14.20 -2.23 -5.00
CA ALA A 13 -13.80 -3.02 -3.85
C ALA A 13 -14.91 -3.08 -2.81
N LEU A 14 -15.56 -1.94 -2.55
CA LEU A 14 -16.66 -1.90 -1.59
C LEU A 14 -17.84 -2.75 -2.07
N GLU A 15 -18.16 -2.68 -3.36
CA GLU A 15 -19.26 -3.46 -3.92
C GLU A 15 -18.99 -4.96 -3.86
N GLU A 16 -17.74 -5.35 -4.02
CA GLU A 16 -17.36 -6.75 -4.02
C GLU A 16 -16.97 -7.24 -2.63
N HIS A 17 -17.17 -6.39 -1.62
CA HIS A 17 -16.85 -6.71 -0.21
C HIS A 17 -15.39 -7.09 -0.03
N ILE A 18 -14.51 -6.47 -0.80
CA ILE A 18 -13.08 -6.65 -0.64
C ILE A 18 -12.62 -5.68 0.45
N PRO A 19 -11.97 -6.18 1.51
CA PRO A 19 -11.51 -5.29 2.58
C PRO A 19 -10.46 -4.30 2.07
N ILE A 20 -10.69 -3.03 2.34
CA ILE A 20 -9.74 -1.97 2.06
C ILE A 20 -9.66 -1.06 3.28
N ILE A 21 -8.62 -0.22 3.31
CA ILE A 21 -8.44 0.71 4.40
C ILE A 21 -9.65 1.66 4.48
N MET A 22 -10.13 1.90 5.69
CA MET A 22 -11.29 2.75 5.89
C MET A 22 -10.90 4.22 5.81
N ASP A 23 -11.86 5.05 5.43
CA ASP A 23 -11.59 6.46 5.20
C ASP A 23 -11.04 7.18 6.42
N ASP A 24 -11.60 6.89 7.61
CA ASP A 24 -11.13 7.56 8.83
C ASP A 24 -9.73 7.12 9.21
N THR A 25 -9.41 5.85 9.01
CA THR A 25 -8.05 5.35 9.25
C THR A 25 -7.08 5.99 8.28
N LEU A 26 -7.47 6.06 7.01
CA LEU A 26 -6.63 6.67 5.99
C LEU A 26 -6.36 8.14 6.32
N GLU A 27 -7.36 8.84 6.82
CA GLU A 27 -7.21 10.25 7.15
C GLU A 27 -6.14 10.46 8.24
N VAL A 28 -6.17 9.61 9.27
CA VAL A 28 -5.18 9.69 10.34
C VAL A 28 -3.78 9.41 9.81
N ILE A 29 -3.66 8.36 8.99
CA ILE A 29 -2.37 7.99 8.43
C ILE A 29 -1.86 9.08 7.50
N ALA A 30 -2.74 9.67 6.69
CA ALA A 30 -2.35 10.72 5.78
C ALA A 30 -1.76 11.92 6.51
N LYS A 31 -2.34 12.28 7.65
CA LYS A 31 -1.80 13.38 8.45
C LYS A 31 -0.38 13.08 8.91
N TYR A 32 -0.15 11.85 9.34
CA TYR A 32 1.18 11.43 9.77
C TYR A 32 2.17 11.46 8.61
N LEU A 33 1.78 10.86 7.48
CA LEU A 33 2.67 10.80 6.32
C LEU A 33 2.99 12.19 5.76
N THR A 34 2.02 13.10 5.84
CA THR A 34 2.25 14.47 5.39
C THR A 34 3.37 15.12 6.17
N LYS A 35 3.47 14.80 7.46
CA LYS A 35 4.51 15.38 8.31
C LYS A 35 5.88 14.80 8.01
N ILE A 36 5.98 13.49 7.81
CA ILE A 36 7.29 12.85 7.70
C ILE A 36 7.78 12.74 6.26
N LYS A 37 6.87 12.77 5.28
CA LYS A 37 7.20 12.65 3.86
C LYS A 37 8.20 11.52 3.62
N PRO A 38 7.78 10.28 3.84
CA PRO A 38 8.72 9.16 3.83
C PRO A 38 9.31 8.90 2.46
N GLU A 39 10.55 8.41 2.45
CA GLU A 39 11.18 7.97 1.22
C GLU A 39 10.92 6.50 0.92
N LYS A 40 10.74 5.71 1.96
CA LYS A 40 10.51 4.28 1.76
C LYS A 40 9.42 3.79 2.70
N ILE A 41 8.39 3.22 2.13
CA ILE A 41 7.32 2.59 2.88
C ILE A 41 7.29 1.10 2.53
N LEU A 42 7.13 0.27 3.54
CA LEU A 42 6.90 -1.15 3.34
C LEU A 42 5.48 -1.46 3.75
N GLU A 43 4.75 -2.15 2.87
CA GLU A 43 3.39 -2.59 3.17
C GLU A 43 3.32 -4.11 3.04
N ILE A 44 2.74 -4.77 4.04
CA ILE A 44 2.52 -6.20 3.97
C ILE A 44 1.03 -6.42 3.79
N GLY A 45 0.66 -7.00 2.63
CA GLY A 45 -0.75 -7.20 2.26
C GLY A 45 -1.20 -6.16 1.24
N THR A 46 -0.87 -6.40 -0.04
CA THR A 46 -1.20 -5.45 -1.11
C THR A 46 -2.70 -5.40 -1.41
N ALA A 47 -3.34 -6.56 -1.36
CA ALA A 47 -4.73 -6.73 -1.81
C ALA A 47 -4.91 -6.15 -3.21
N VAL A 48 -5.87 -5.27 -3.41
CA VAL A 48 -6.11 -4.70 -4.74
C VAL A 48 -5.25 -3.45 -5.00
N GLY A 49 -4.39 -3.11 -4.07
CA GLY A 49 -3.45 -1.99 -4.25
C GLY A 49 -3.97 -0.65 -3.78
N TYR A 50 -5.16 -0.60 -3.24
CA TYR A 50 -5.80 0.67 -2.92
C TYR A 50 -5.01 1.47 -1.87
N SER A 51 -4.61 0.83 -0.77
CA SER A 51 -3.89 1.53 0.29
C SER A 51 -2.54 2.03 -0.20
N ALA A 52 -1.80 1.19 -0.94
CA ALA A 52 -0.51 1.61 -1.47
C ALA A 52 -0.67 2.82 -2.38
N MET A 53 -1.69 2.82 -3.23
CA MET A 53 -1.94 3.95 -4.12
C MET A 53 -2.26 5.20 -3.33
N CYS A 54 -3.06 5.08 -2.26
CA CYS A 54 -3.36 6.22 -1.42
C CYS A 54 -2.10 6.76 -0.74
N PHE A 55 -1.27 5.87 -0.21
CA PHE A 55 -0.05 6.28 0.48
C PHE A 55 0.96 6.92 -0.46
N SER A 56 0.96 6.51 -1.73
CA SER A 56 1.94 7.02 -2.69
C SER A 56 1.86 8.53 -2.84
N GLU A 57 0.71 9.10 -2.53
CA GLU A 57 0.50 10.54 -2.65
C GLU A 57 1.33 11.33 -1.63
N TYR A 58 1.73 10.68 -0.54
CA TYR A 58 2.39 11.35 0.57
C TYR A 58 3.87 11.05 0.66
N LEU A 59 4.41 10.37 -0.32
CA LEU A 59 5.85 10.09 -0.37
C LEU A 59 6.65 11.35 -0.65
N SER A 60 7.92 11.31 -0.27
CA SER A 60 8.85 12.33 -0.72
C SER A 60 8.99 12.24 -2.25
N GLU A 61 9.65 13.22 -2.86
CA GLU A 61 9.71 13.31 -4.31
C GLU A 61 10.26 12.03 -4.95
N SER A 62 11.28 11.45 -4.36
CA SER A 62 11.88 10.21 -4.88
C SER A 62 11.41 8.98 -4.13
N GLY A 63 10.34 9.10 -3.35
CA GLY A 63 9.91 8.03 -2.49
C GLY A 63 9.32 6.84 -3.23
N LYS A 64 9.37 5.69 -2.59
CA LYS A 64 8.86 4.43 -3.13
C LYS A 64 8.14 3.64 -2.06
N ILE A 65 7.22 2.80 -2.50
CA ILE A 65 6.52 1.85 -1.64
C ILE A 65 6.84 0.45 -2.14
N ASP A 66 7.30 -0.40 -1.22
CA ASP A 66 7.43 -1.82 -1.48
C ASP A 66 6.27 -2.51 -0.80
N THR A 67 5.49 -3.29 -1.54
CA THR A 67 4.33 -3.96 -0.97
C THR A 67 4.40 -5.45 -1.32
N ILE A 68 4.02 -6.29 -0.36
CA ILE A 68 4.16 -7.73 -0.49
C ILE A 68 2.78 -8.38 -0.52
N GLU A 69 2.57 -9.27 -1.49
CA GLU A 69 1.32 -9.99 -1.63
C GLU A 69 1.59 -11.40 -2.14
N ARG A 70 0.88 -12.39 -1.61
CA ARG A 70 1.05 -13.77 -2.06
C ARG A 70 -0.11 -14.29 -2.90
N ASP A 71 -1.26 -13.64 -2.87
CA ASP A 71 -2.43 -14.07 -3.62
C ASP A 71 -2.27 -13.64 -5.08
N THR A 72 -2.13 -14.60 -5.97
CA THR A 72 -1.87 -14.34 -7.38
C THR A 72 -2.95 -13.46 -8.01
N ASP A 73 -4.21 -13.74 -7.71
CA ASP A 73 -5.31 -12.96 -8.29
C ASP A 73 -5.26 -11.52 -7.82
N ARG A 74 -4.93 -11.30 -6.55
CA ARG A 74 -4.81 -9.95 -6.02
C ARG A 74 -3.64 -9.22 -6.64
N ILE A 75 -2.54 -9.93 -6.88
CA ILE A 75 -1.35 -9.32 -7.50
C ILE A 75 -1.69 -8.82 -8.89
N ILE A 76 -2.39 -9.64 -9.69
CA ILE A 76 -2.75 -9.24 -11.03
C ILE A 76 -3.65 -8.01 -11.01
N GLU A 77 -4.65 -8.03 -10.15
CA GLU A 77 -5.58 -6.92 -10.02
C GLU A 77 -4.88 -5.66 -9.56
N ALA A 78 -3.99 -5.78 -8.56
CA ALA A 78 -3.26 -4.64 -8.04
C ALA A 78 -2.38 -4.01 -9.11
N LYS A 79 -1.70 -4.82 -9.91
CA LYS A 79 -0.84 -4.30 -10.97
C LYS A 79 -1.65 -3.51 -11.99
N GLU A 80 -2.81 -4.03 -12.37
CA GLU A 80 -3.69 -3.31 -13.29
C GLU A 80 -4.18 -2.00 -12.70
N ASN A 81 -4.58 -2.04 -11.44
CA ASN A 81 -5.10 -0.85 -10.77
C ASN A 81 -4.03 0.23 -10.65
N ILE A 82 -2.82 -0.16 -10.26
CA ILE A 82 -1.71 0.77 -10.09
C ILE A 82 -1.38 1.45 -11.41
N LYS A 83 -1.44 0.69 -12.50
CA LYS A 83 -1.18 1.25 -13.82
C LYS A 83 -2.28 2.22 -14.23
N LYS A 84 -3.55 1.88 -13.97
CA LYS A 84 -4.67 2.76 -14.31
C LYS A 84 -4.59 4.08 -13.57
N VAL A 85 -4.17 4.02 -12.31
CA VAL A 85 -4.06 5.23 -11.49
C VAL A 85 -2.81 6.03 -11.84
N GLY A 86 -1.82 5.39 -12.45
CA GLY A 86 -0.64 6.09 -12.95
C GLY A 86 0.45 6.28 -11.92
N VAL A 87 0.59 5.33 -10.99
CA VAL A 87 1.62 5.42 -9.95
C VAL A 87 2.56 4.21 -9.96
N GLU A 88 2.66 3.54 -11.11
CA GLU A 88 3.47 2.34 -11.17
C GLU A 88 4.95 2.60 -10.92
N GLU A 89 5.42 3.82 -11.12
CA GLU A 89 6.82 4.14 -10.85
C GLU A 89 7.12 4.28 -9.36
N LYS A 90 6.08 4.40 -8.54
CA LYS A 90 6.26 4.61 -7.12
C LYS A 90 6.04 3.35 -6.29
N ILE A 91 5.47 2.32 -6.88
CA ILE A 91 5.06 1.12 -6.13
C ILE A 91 5.69 -0.12 -6.74
N ASN A 92 6.40 -0.88 -5.91
CA ASN A 92 6.97 -2.17 -6.29
C ASN A 92 6.19 -3.27 -5.58
N ILE A 93 5.68 -4.24 -6.33
CA ILE A 93 4.97 -5.38 -5.75
C ILE A 93 5.89 -6.58 -5.71
N TYR A 94 6.10 -7.13 -4.52
CA TYR A 94 6.87 -8.35 -4.33
C TYR A 94 5.89 -9.50 -4.15
N GLU A 95 6.02 -10.52 -5.01
CA GLU A 95 5.08 -11.63 -5.07
C GLU A 95 5.58 -12.77 -4.22
N GLY A 96 4.83 -13.13 -3.18
CA GLY A 96 5.20 -14.23 -2.32
C GLY A 96 4.80 -14.00 -0.89
N ASP A 97 5.30 -14.89 -0.03
CA ASP A 97 5.00 -14.85 1.38
C ASP A 97 5.94 -13.86 2.08
N ALA A 98 5.39 -13.03 2.93
CA ALA A 98 6.18 -12.02 3.63
C ALA A 98 7.32 -12.65 4.44
N VAL A 99 7.07 -13.82 5.04
CA VAL A 99 8.10 -14.50 5.82
C VAL A 99 9.31 -14.81 4.96
N GLU A 100 9.10 -15.15 3.70
CA GLU A 100 10.18 -15.48 2.79
C GLU A 100 10.81 -14.27 2.15
N ILE A 101 10.00 -13.23 1.89
CA ILE A 101 10.49 -12.07 1.17
C ILE A 101 11.21 -11.08 2.06
N LEU A 102 10.71 -10.85 3.28
CA LEU A 102 11.31 -9.86 4.17
C LEU A 102 12.82 -10.02 4.36
N PRO A 103 13.32 -11.24 4.56
CA PRO A 103 14.76 -11.37 4.74
C PRO A 103 15.58 -11.00 3.50
N THR A 104 14.95 -10.99 2.32
CA THR A 104 15.67 -10.66 1.09
C THR A 104 15.70 -9.16 0.81
N LEU A 105 14.87 -8.39 1.50
CA LEU A 105 14.80 -6.94 1.30
C LEU A 105 15.94 -6.30 2.08
N ASN A 106 16.81 -5.64 1.35
CA ASN A 106 18.00 -5.03 1.95
C ASN A 106 17.83 -3.52 1.96
N GLU A 107 16.67 -3.07 2.45
CA GLU A 107 16.28 -1.68 2.44
C GLU A 107 15.99 -1.20 3.84
N LYS A 108 16.12 0.11 4.03
CA LYS A 108 15.68 0.76 5.25
C LYS A 108 14.35 1.42 4.95
N TYR A 109 13.37 1.19 5.81
CA TYR A 109 12.05 1.75 5.62
C TYR A 109 11.76 2.78 6.70
N ASP A 110 11.16 3.89 6.28
CA ASP A 110 10.75 4.92 7.22
C ASP A 110 9.47 4.54 7.94
N VAL A 111 8.61 3.80 7.24
CA VAL A 111 7.30 3.41 7.76
C VAL A 111 7.00 1.99 7.29
N VAL A 112 6.39 1.21 8.17
CA VAL A 112 5.93 -0.13 7.83
C VAL A 112 4.45 -0.23 8.17
N PHE A 113 3.65 -0.66 7.20
CA PHE A 113 2.23 -0.92 7.40
C PHE A 113 1.98 -2.42 7.31
N ILE A 114 1.28 -2.96 8.31
CA ILE A 114 0.95 -4.37 8.33
C ILE A 114 -0.55 -4.51 8.44
N ASP A 115 -1.16 -5.17 7.46
CA ASP A 115 -2.57 -5.50 7.51
C ASP A 115 -2.70 -6.81 8.29
N ALA A 116 -2.88 -6.67 9.59
CA ALA A 116 -2.78 -7.82 10.49
C ALA A 116 -3.95 -8.78 10.35
N ALA A 117 -5.07 -8.36 9.78
CA ALA A 117 -6.26 -9.20 9.77
C ALA A 117 -6.98 -9.14 8.44
N LYS A 118 -6.24 -9.04 7.37
CA LYS A 118 -6.76 -9.09 6.00
C LYS A 118 -7.86 -8.06 5.79
N GLY A 119 -7.60 -6.87 6.27
CA GLY A 119 -8.51 -5.75 6.06
C GLY A 119 -9.54 -5.56 7.15
N LYS A 120 -9.62 -6.46 8.12
CA LYS A 120 -10.60 -6.31 9.19
C LYS A 120 -10.19 -5.31 10.24
N TYR A 121 -8.91 -5.08 10.38
CA TYR A 121 -8.38 -4.18 11.37
C TYR A 121 -7.60 -3.09 10.70
N PRO A 122 -7.43 -1.98 11.40
CA PRO A 122 -6.55 -0.95 10.89
C PRO A 122 -5.14 -1.49 10.77
N PHE A 123 -4.39 -0.86 9.92
CA PHE A 123 -3.00 -1.19 9.76
C PHE A 123 -2.22 -0.84 11.01
N PHE A 124 -1.20 -1.63 11.31
CA PHE A 124 -0.22 -1.21 12.30
C PHE A 124 0.75 -0.26 11.62
N LEU A 125 1.03 0.83 12.30
CA LEU A 125 1.98 1.81 11.82
C LEU A 125 3.21 1.70 12.70
N LYS A 126 4.35 1.45 12.09
CA LYS A 126 5.58 1.30 12.83
C LYS A 126 6.72 1.94 12.07
N GLU A 127 7.44 2.83 12.72
CA GLU A 127 8.63 3.41 12.13
C GLU A 127 9.71 2.36 12.02
N ALA A 128 10.38 2.34 10.89
CA ALA A 128 11.49 1.44 10.70
C ALA A 128 12.70 2.02 11.41
N LEU A 129 13.24 1.24 12.32
CA LEU A 129 14.36 1.70 13.11
C LEU A 129 15.63 1.21 12.45
N ARG A 130 16.12 1.84 11.63
CA ARG A 130 17.28 1.27 11.04
C ARG A 130 18.06 2.18 10.43
#